data_cf89ff1fbbebb14a4be08c07a04247b9
#
_entry.id   cf89ff1fbbebb14a4be08c07a04247b9
#
_cell.length_a   1.000
_cell.length_b   1.000
_cell.length_c   1.000
_cell.angle_alpha   90.00
_cell.angle_beta   90.00
_cell.angle_gamma   90.00
#
_symmetry.space_group_name_H-M   'P 1'
#
loop_
_entity.id
_entity.type
_entity.pdbx_description
1 polymer ?
#
loop_
_entity_poly.entity_id
_entity_poly.type
_entity_poly.pdbx_seq_one_letter_code
_entity_poly.pdbx_strand_id
1 'polypeptide(L)'
;MGKTIGVLSIKGGVGKTSVVIALGDAISDFGKKVLLVDANFSAPNLGAHLKIIDPEKTLHEVLGRTAKLKDAIQKSGNFDVLPSKIFNKNTISPLELKKKITLLKHRYDIILIDSSPTLNEESLAAMLASDELLIVTTPDIPTLTSTLKIVKLVKQRKVPINGLILNKTHAKSFELSVHDIEETTGIPVLAVIPYDLNVLKAVSKFIPSTSYKPNSKSSLEYKKLAGILIGIKYKPKGLRNFFKLTPKKHEINREIFYERVFK
;
A
#
# COMPACT_ATOMS: atom_id res chain seq x y z
N MET A 1 -6.02 19.30 -2.21
CA MET A 1 -6.06 18.32 -3.31
C MET A 1 -5.59 16.97 -2.78
N GLY A 2 -6.30 15.88 -3.06
CA GLY A 2 -5.96 14.57 -2.53
C GLY A 2 -4.58 14.07 -2.98
N LYS A 3 -3.98 13.20 -2.19
CA LYS A 3 -2.64 12.63 -2.39
C LYS A 3 -2.73 11.21 -2.92
N THR A 4 -1.91 10.87 -3.91
CA THR A 4 -1.82 9.52 -4.46
C THR A 4 -0.54 8.83 -4.01
N ILE A 5 -0.67 7.68 -3.35
CA ILE A 5 0.45 6.87 -2.85
C ILE A 5 0.45 5.54 -3.60
N GLY A 6 1.52 5.30 -4.35
CA GLY A 6 1.73 4.00 -5.00
C GLY A 6 2.38 3.03 -4.03
N VAL A 7 1.83 1.83 -3.94
CA VAL A 7 2.41 0.73 -3.15
C VAL A 7 3.05 -0.25 -4.12
N LEU A 8 4.37 -0.35 -4.08
CA LEU A 8 5.16 -1.10 -5.05
C LEU A 8 5.85 -2.31 -4.42
N SER A 9 6.01 -3.35 -5.22
CA SER A 9 6.90 -4.48 -4.99
C SER A 9 7.06 -5.23 -6.30
N ILE A 10 8.26 -5.71 -6.61
CA ILE A 10 8.51 -6.55 -7.80
C ILE A 10 8.72 -8.03 -7.45
N LYS A 11 8.34 -8.44 -6.25
CA LYS A 11 8.28 -9.84 -5.86
C LYS A 11 6.85 -10.19 -5.46
N GLY A 12 6.32 -11.26 -6.05
CA GLY A 12 5.02 -11.80 -5.68
C GLY A 12 5.00 -12.33 -4.24
N GLY A 13 3.85 -12.30 -3.60
CA GLY A 13 3.68 -12.90 -2.28
C GLY A 13 4.20 -12.09 -1.09
N VAL A 14 4.79 -10.92 -1.26
CA VAL A 14 5.22 -10.06 -0.12
C VAL A 14 4.06 -9.44 0.67
N GLY A 15 2.82 -9.56 0.16
CA GLY A 15 1.61 -9.05 0.83
C GLY A 15 1.24 -7.61 0.48
N LYS A 16 1.64 -7.12 -0.68
CA LYS A 16 1.36 -5.75 -1.17
C LYS A 16 -0.14 -5.40 -1.12
N THR A 17 -1.01 -6.19 -1.74
CA THR A 17 -2.47 -6.00 -1.74
C THR A 17 -3.05 -5.97 -0.32
N SER A 18 -2.61 -6.87 0.57
CA SER A 18 -3.04 -6.86 1.98
C SER A 18 -2.59 -5.58 2.71
N VAL A 19 -1.40 -5.06 2.37
CA VAL A 19 -0.91 -3.77 2.90
C VAL A 19 -1.78 -2.62 2.40
N VAL A 20 -2.11 -2.58 1.10
CA VAL A 20 -2.98 -1.55 0.51
C VAL A 20 -4.34 -1.52 1.20
N ILE A 21 -4.97 -2.70 1.37
CA ILE A 21 -6.28 -2.82 2.02
C ILE A 21 -6.22 -2.39 3.49
N ALA A 22 -5.22 -2.88 4.24
CA ALA A 22 -5.08 -2.54 5.66
C ALA A 22 -4.78 -1.05 5.88
N LEU A 23 -3.96 -0.43 5.03
CA LEU A 23 -3.71 1.01 5.08
C LEU A 23 -4.95 1.81 4.70
N GLY A 24 -5.66 1.41 3.64
CA GLY A 24 -6.88 2.08 3.21
C GLY A 24 -7.95 2.10 4.29
N ASP A 25 -8.19 0.95 4.92
CA ASP A 25 -9.11 0.80 6.05
C ASP A 25 -8.66 1.67 7.26
N ALA A 26 -7.40 1.59 7.65
CA ALA A 26 -6.86 2.37 8.76
C ALA A 26 -6.90 3.90 8.51
N ILE A 27 -6.65 4.35 7.27
CA ILE A 27 -6.76 5.77 6.91
C ILE A 27 -8.22 6.23 6.93
N SER A 28 -9.15 5.37 6.48
CA SER A 28 -10.59 5.65 6.54
C SER A 28 -11.10 5.74 7.97
N ASP A 29 -10.60 4.90 8.88
CA ASP A 29 -10.90 4.98 10.33
C ASP A 29 -10.49 6.34 10.95
N PHE A 30 -9.53 7.06 10.34
CA PHE A 30 -9.17 8.43 10.71
C PHE A 30 -10.05 9.51 10.04
N GLY A 31 -11.16 9.12 9.40
CA GLY A 31 -12.13 10.04 8.79
C GLY A 31 -11.73 10.57 7.42
N LYS A 32 -10.74 9.98 6.74
CA LYS A 32 -10.34 10.38 5.39
C LYS A 32 -11.13 9.63 4.33
N LYS A 33 -11.45 10.31 3.23
CA LYS A 33 -12.03 9.70 2.04
C LYS A 33 -10.94 8.97 1.25
N VAL A 34 -11.00 7.65 1.20
CA VAL A 34 -9.97 6.79 0.59
C VAL A 34 -10.50 6.07 -0.64
N LEU A 35 -9.68 6.02 -1.69
CA LEU A 35 -9.87 5.16 -2.85
C LEU A 35 -8.70 4.17 -2.96
N LEU A 36 -9.00 2.89 -3.10
CA LEU A 36 -8.05 1.87 -3.49
C LEU A 36 -8.15 1.59 -4.98
N VAL A 37 -7.04 1.53 -5.69
CA VAL A 37 -7.00 1.31 -7.14
C VAL A 37 -6.18 0.06 -7.43
N ASP A 38 -6.77 -0.90 -8.15
CA ASP A 38 -6.06 -2.07 -8.64
C ASP A 38 -5.37 -1.76 -9.97
N ALA A 39 -4.06 -1.54 -9.93
CA ALA A 39 -3.24 -1.33 -11.12
C ALA A 39 -2.42 -2.57 -11.51
N ASN A 40 -2.78 -3.74 -11.01
CA ASN A 40 -2.27 -5.04 -11.43
C ASN A 40 -3.20 -5.61 -12.51
N PHE A 41 -3.09 -5.09 -13.72
CA PHE A 41 -4.02 -5.39 -14.81
C PHE A 41 -3.96 -6.84 -15.27
N SER A 42 -2.77 -7.45 -15.29
CA SER A 42 -2.58 -8.84 -15.75
C SER A 42 -3.09 -9.88 -14.76
N ALA A 43 -3.03 -9.57 -13.45
CA ALA A 43 -3.44 -10.49 -12.39
C ALA A 43 -4.08 -9.72 -11.22
N PRO A 44 -5.25 -9.07 -11.43
CA PRO A 44 -5.90 -8.25 -10.42
C PRO A 44 -6.34 -9.08 -9.23
N ASN A 45 -6.06 -8.57 -8.03
CA ASN A 45 -6.33 -9.27 -6.79
C ASN A 45 -7.09 -8.43 -5.74
N LEU A 46 -7.07 -7.11 -5.89
CA LEU A 46 -7.67 -6.20 -4.91
C LEU A 46 -9.17 -6.44 -4.75
N GLY A 47 -9.89 -6.56 -5.87
CA GLY A 47 -11.32 -6.86 -5.87
C GLY A 47 -11.63 -8.20 -5.22
N ALA A 48 -10.86 -9.25 -5.55
CA ALA A 48 -11.05 -10.59 -5.00
C ALA A 48 -10.89 -10.62 -3.47
N HIS A 49 -9.94 -9.87 -2.91
CA HIS A 49 -9.75 -9.75 -1.46
C HIS A 49 -10.93 -9.07 -0.73
N LEU A 50 -11.77 -8.35 -1.45
CA LEU A 50 -12.87 -7.55 -0.90
C LEU A 50 -14.25 -8.06 -1.35
N LYS A 51 -14.32 -9.29 -1.89
CA LYS A 51 -15.55 -9.92 -2.42
C LYS A 51 -16.18 -9.15 -3.59
N ILE A 52 -15.39 -8.31 -4.28
CA ILE A 52 -15.78 -7.66 -5.53
C ILE A 52 -15.35 -8.61 -6.67
N ILE A 53 -16.23 -9.55 -7.02
CA ILE A 53 -15.95 -10.60 -7.99
C ILE A 53 -16.70 -10.25 -9.29
N ASP A 54 -15.96 -10.20 -10.40
CA ASP A 54 -16.47 -9.93 -11.76
C ASP A 54 -17.41 -8.71 -11.88
N PRO A 55 -16.99 -7.50 -11.44
CA PRO A 55 -17.79 -6.30 -11.60
C PRO A 55 -17.94 -5.95 -13.09
N GLU A 56 -19.13 -5.46 -13.50
CA GLU A 56 -19.43 -5.10 -14.90
C GLU A 56 -18.48 -4.03 -15.44
N LYS A 57 -18.17 -3.03 -14.59
CA LYS A 57 -17.33 -1.89 -14.95
C LYS A 57 -16.14 -1.82 -14.02
N THR A 58 -14.96 -1.74 -14.61
CA THR A 58 -13.67 -1.76 -13.91
C THR A 58 -12.73 -0.69 -14.46
N LEU A 59 -11.54 -0.61 -13.91
CA LEU A 59 -10.50 0.26 -14.44
C LEU A 59 -10.16 -0.06 -15.90
N HIS A 60 -10.32 -1.30 -16.35
CA HIS A 60 -10.10 -1.69 -17.74
C HIS A 60 -11.08 -0.96 -18.69
N GLU A 61 -12.37 -1.02 -18.40
CA GLU A 61 -13.38 -0.34 -19.23
C GLU A 61 -13.21 1.18 -19.20
N VAL A 62 -12.76 1.73 -18.07
CA VAL A 62 -12.43 3.18 -17.95
C VAL A 62 -11.24 3.57 -18.83
N LEU A 63 -10.16 2.78 -18.81
CA LEU A 63 -8.98 3.02 -19.63
C LEU A 63 -9.29 2.78 -21.12
N GLY A 64 -10.12 1.79 -21.43
CA GLY A 64 -10.64 1.50 -22.77
C GLY A 64 -11.70 2.49 -23.25
N ARG A 65 -12.09 3.49 -22.44
CA ARG A 65 -13.10 4.53 -22.74
C ARG A 65 -14.52 3.98 -23.00
N THR A 66 -14.82 2.77 -22.55
CA THR A 66 -16.13 2.13 -22.66
C THR A 66 -17.00 2.33 -21.41
N ALA A 67 -16.40 2.80 -20.30
CA ALA A 67 -17.12 3.17 -19.08
C ALA A 67 -16.68 4.52 -18.53
N LYS A 68 -17.60 5.19 -17.81
CA LYS A 68 -17.25 6.39 -17.04
C LYS A 68 -16.55 5.99 -15.74
N LEU A 69 -15.57 6.78 -15.33
CA LEU A 69 -14.78 6.52 -14.10
C LEU A 69 -15.64 6.35 -12.84
N LYS A 70 -16.70 7.16 -12.70
CA LYS A 70 -17.62 7.08 -11.55
C LYS A 70 -18.40 5.77 -11.46
N ASP A 71 -18.66 5.13 -12.61
CA ASP A 71 -19.48 3.92 -12.69
C ASP A 71 -18.66 2.65 -12.37
N ALA A 72 -17.32 2.74 -12.43
CA ALA A 72 -16.41 1.64 -12.10
C ALA A 72 -15.98 1.63 -10.63
N ILE A 73 -16.29 2.67 -9.86
CA ILE A 73 -15.95 2.76 -8.45
C ILE A 73 -17.00 2.01 -7.62
N GLN A 74 -16.52 1.07 -6.79
CA GLN A 74 -17.32 0.24 -5.91
C GLN A 74 -17.12 0.67 -4.45
N LYS A 75 -18.16 0.57 -3.61
CA LYS A 75 -18.03 0.75 -2.16
C LYS A 75 -17.61 -0.54 -1.48
N SER A 76 -16.67 -0.45 -0.53
CA SER A 76 -16.24 -1.56 0.31
C SER A 76 -16.00 -1.06 1.74
N GLY A 77 -16.96 -1.27 2.62
CA GLY A 77 -16.88 -0.75 4.00
C GLY A 77 -16.77 0.78 4.03
N ASN A 78 -15.70 1.28 4.64
CA ASN A 78 -15.47 2.71 4.85
C ASN A 78 -14.66 3.40 3.74
N PHE A 79 -14.27 2.68 2.70
CA PHE A 79 -13.49 3.19 1.57
C PHE A 79 -14.10 2.77 0.23
N ASP A 80 -13.67 3.39 -0.84
CA ASP A 80 -14.05 3.05 -2.20
C ASP A 80 -12.94 2.26 -2.90
N VAL A 81 -13.31 1.45 -3.89
CA VAL A 81 -12.40 0.60 -4.67
C VAL A 81 -12.64 0.81 -6.14
N LEU A 82 -11.58 1.00 -6.92
CA LEU A 82 -11.58 0.94 -8.36
C LEU A 82 -10.90 -0.37 -8.78
N PRO A 83 -11.67 -1.46 -8.98
CA PRO A 83 -11.13 -2.77 -9.28
C PRO A 83 -10.67 -2.88 -10.73
N SER A 84 -9.81 -3.86 -10.99
CA SER A 84 -9.50 -4.37 -12.33
C SER A 84 -10.17 -5.72 -12.56
N LYS A 85 -10.33 -6.13 -13.83
CA LYS A 85 -11.02 -7.35 -14.22
C LYS A 85 -10.04 -8.47 -14.54
N ILE A 86 -10.32 -9.67 -14.03
CA ILE A 86 -9.45 -10.85 -14.22
C ILE A 86 -9.43 -11.32 -15.69
N PHE A 87 -10.56 -11.21 -16.38
CA PHE A 87 -10.69 -11.67 -17.77
C PHE A 87 -11.01 -10.51 -18.69
N ASN A 88 -9.98 -9.80 -19.17
CA ASN A 88 -10.14 -8.75 -20.15
C ASN A 88 -9.41 -9.11 -21.45
N LYS A 89 -10.14 -9.05 -22.58
CA LYS A 89 -9.63 -9.31 -23.93
C LYS A 89 -9.10 -8.07 -24.62
N ASN A 90 -9.30 -6.88 -24.05
CA ASN A 90 -8.95 -5.61 -24.69
C ASN A 90 -7.50 -5.22 -24.38
N THR A 91 -6.74 -4.88 -25.41
CA THR A 91 -5.41 -4.26 -25.24
C THR A 91 -5.61 -2.83 -24.76
N ILE A 92 -5.18 -2.55 -23.54
CA ILE A 92 -5.33 -1.23 -22.91
C ILE A 92 -3.94 -0.69 -22.60
N SER A 93 -3.73 0.61 -22.84
CA SER A 93 -2.49 1.27 -22.41
C SER A 93 -2.55 1.62 -20.91
N PRO A 94 -1.77 0.96 -20.04
CA PRO A 94 -1.74 1.29 -18.62
C PRO A 94 -1.24 2.71 -18.33
N LEU A 95 -0.54 3.35 -19.27
CA LEU A 95 0.04 4.69 -19.09
C LEU A 95 -1.03 5.81 -19.03
N GLU A 96 -2.26 5.55 -19.47
CA GLU A 96 -3.40 6.47 -19.28
C GLU A 96 -3.85 6.59 -17.81
N LEU A 97 -3.38 5.68 -16.93
CA LEU A 97 -3.79 5.65 -15.51
C LEU A 97 -3.60 7.00 -14.81
N LYS A 98 -2.46 7.67 -15.01
CA LYS A 98 -2.17 8.97 -14.38
C LYS A 98 -3.25 10.01 -14.64
N LYS A 99 -3.74 10.13 -15.88
CA LYS A 99 -4.79 11.08 -16.26
C LYS A 99 -6.09 10.79 -15.50
N LYS A 100 -6.47 9.52 -15.40
CA LYS A 100 -7.69 9.11 -14.69
C LYS A 100 -7.59 9.34 -13.18
N ILE A 101 -6.46 9.03 -12.58
CA ILE A 101 -6.22 9.26 -11.14
C ILE A 101 -6.23 10.74 -10.80
N THR A 102 -5.64 11.59 -11.64
CA THR A 102 -5.64 13.05 -11.42
C THR A 102 -7.06 13.62 -11.28
N LEU A 103 -8.03 13.12 -12.05
CA LEU A 103 -9.43 13.55 -11.95
C LEU A 103 -10.08 13.17 -10.61
N LEU A 104 -9.58 12.14 -9.91
CA LEU A 104 -10.13 11.68 -8.66
C LEU A 104 -9.58 12.40 -7.42
N LYS A 105 -8.47 13.14 -7.55
CA LYS A 105 -7.84 13.87 -6.44
C LYS A 105 -8.72 14.97 -5.82
N HIS A 106 -9.78 15.39 -6.50
CA HIS A 106 -10.76 16.33 -5.94
C HIS A 106 -11.84 15.66 -5.09
N ARG A 107 -11.98 14.32 -5.18
CA ARG A 107 -13.03 13.55 -4.50
C ARG A 107 -12.51 12.78 -3.28
N TYR A 108 -11.22 12.43 -3.27
CA TYR A 108 -10.58 11.60 -2.26
C TYR A 108 -9.43 12.35 -1.61
N ASP A 109 -9.27 12.17 -0.30
CA ASP A 109 -8.12 12.70 0.43
C ASP A 109 -6.86 11.89 0.13
N ILE A 110 -7.03 10.55 0.07
CA ILE A 110 -5.94 9.61 -0.23
C ILE A 110 -6.40 8.62 -1.31
N ILE A 111 -5.54 8.40 -2.29
CA ILE A 111 -5.67 7.34 -3.29
C ILE A 111 -4.48 6.39 -3.12
N LEU A 112 -4.75 5.11 -2.85
CA LEU A 112 -3.73 4.06 -2.77
C LEU A 112 -3.76 3.23 -4.04
N ILE A 113 -2.62 3.08 -4.72
CA ILE A 113 -2.50 2.28 -5.94
C ILE A 113 -1.79 0.96 -5.62
N ASP A 114 -2.47 -0.17 -5.80
CA ASP A 114 -1.89 -1.51 -5.75
C ASP A 114 -1.26 -1.86 -7.09
N SER A 115 0.07 -1.96 -7.15
CA SER A 115 0.80 -2.21 -8.40
C SER A 115 0.90 -3.69 -8.77
N SER A 116 1.28 -3.97 -10.01
CA SER A 116 1.74 -5.30 -10.44
C SER A 116 2.99 -5.75 -9.65
N PRO A 117 3.16 -7.07 -9.38
CA PRO A 117 4.36 -7.60 -8.74
C PRO A 117 5.52 -7.80 -9.73
N THR A 118 5.41 -7.33 -10.94
CA THR A 118 6.43 -7.45 -11.99
C THR A 118 6.92 -6.08 -12.42
N LEU A 119 8.15 -6.02 -12.92
CA LEU A 119 8.74 -4.79 -13.47
C LEU A 119 8.32 -4.66 -14.95
N ASN A 120 7.12 -4.18 -15.17
CA ASN A 120 6.49 -4.02 -16.49
C ASN A 120 5.81 -2.64 -16.62
N GLU A 121 5.09 -2.43 -17.73
CA GLU A 121 4.34 -1.19 -17.99
C GLU A 121 3.31 -0.89 -16.90
N GLU A 122 2.69 -1.90 -16.28
CA GLU A 122 1.70 -1.73 -15.22
C GLU A 122 2.32 -1.12 -13.96
N SER A 123 3.45 -1.67 -13.51
CA SER A 123 4.17 -1.11 -12.35
C SER A 123 4.71 0.29 -12.65
N LEU A 124 5.14 0.55 -13.89
CA LEU A 124 5.53 1.88 -14.33
C LEU A 124 4.33 2.84 -14.34
N ALA A 125 3.16 2.39 -14.81
CA ALA A 125 1.94 3.20 -14.80
C ALA A 125 1.52 3.56 -13.37
N ALA A 126 1.54 2.59 -12.44
CA ALA A 126 1.27 2.82 -11.02
C ALA A 126 2.25 3.83 -10.42
N MET A 127 3.55 3.69 -10.72
CA MET A 127 4.60 4.62 -10.28
C MET A 127 4.34 6.05 -10.80
N LEU A 128 4.11 6.22 -12.10
CA LEU A 128 3.92 7.52 -12.73
C LEU A 128 2.60 8.20 -12.35
N ALA A 129 1.58 7.42 -11.94
CA ALA A 129 0.31 7.93 -11.46
C ALA A 129 0.36 8.38 -9.98
N SER A 130 1.45 8.07 -9.27
CA SER A 130 1.61 8.36 -7.85
C SER A 130 2.37 9.65 -7.61
N ASP A 131 2.02 10.38 -6.54
CA ASP A 131 2.78 11.52 -6.06
C ASP A 131 3.98 11.07 -5.25
N GLU A 132 3.83 9.96 -4.53
CA GLU A 132 4.85 9.35 -3.67
C GLU A 132 4.65 7.84 -3.57
N LEU A 133 5.67 7.14 -3.13
CA LEU A 133 5.71 5.69 -3.13
C LEU A 133 6.03 5.10 -1.77
N LEU A 134 5.40 3.97 -1.47
CA LEU A 134 5.78 3.02 -0.44
C LEU A 134 6.24 1.72 -1.11
N ILE A 135 7.34 1.14 -0.66
CA ILE A 135 7.84 -0.12 -1.21
C ILE A 135 7.68 -1.20 -0.15
N VAL A 136 6.97 -2.27 -0.51
CA VAL A 136 6.78 -3.44 0.38
C VAL A 136 7.86 -4.47 0.10
N THR A 137 8.51 -4.92 1.17
CA THR A 137 9.57 -5.93 1.15
C THR A 137 9.39 -6.92 2.30
N THR A 138 10.08 -8.05 2.25
CA THR A 138 10.20 -9.02 3.35
C THR A 138 11.68 -9.14 3.79
N PRO A 139 11.98 -9.57 5.03
CA PRO A 139 13.32 -9.55 5.58
C PRO A 139 14.19 -10.73 5.10
N ASP A 140 14.24 -10.94 3.79
CA ASP A 140 15.02 -12.00 3.13
C ASP A 140 15.86 -11.46 1.98
N ILE A 141 17.02 -12.08 1.72
CA ILE A 141 17.97 -11.65 0.68
C ILE A 141 17.35 -11.61 -0.72
N PRO A 142 16.59 -12.63 -1.20
CA PRO A 142 15.99 -12.58 -2.54
C PRO A 142 15.02 -11.42 -2.71
N THR A 143 14.25 -11.07 -1.66
CA THR A 143 13.33 -9.92 -1.72
C THR A 143 14.09 -8.59 -1.65
N LEU A 144 15.15 -8.50 -0.84
CA LEU A 144 16.00 -7.31 -0.78
C LEU A 144 16.64 -7.01 -2.14
N THR A 145 17.16 -8.03 -2.83
CA THR A 145 17.72 -7.89 -4.19
C THR A 145 16.68 -7.34 -5.18
N SER A 146 15.44 -7.82 -5.09
CA SER A 146 14.32 -7.31 -5.89
C SER A 146 13.96 -5.87 -5.50
N THR A 147 14.00 -5.55 -4.21
CA THR A 147 13.75 -4.20 -3.69
C THR A 147 14.78 -3.19 -4.20
N LEU A 148 16.06 -3.57 -4.27
CA LEU A 148 17.10 -2.72 -4.85
C LEU A 148 16.84 -2.36 -6.31
N LYS A 149 16.35 -3.29 -7.11
CA LYS A 149 16.03 -3.04 -8.53
C LYS A 149 14.93 -1.98 -8.66
N ILE A 150 13.87 -2.09 -7.84
CA ILE A 150 12.77 -1.10 -7.89
C ILE A 150 13.19 0.24 -7.33
N VAL A 151 13.96 0.29 -6.25
CA VAL A 151 14.50 1.55 -5.69
C VAL A 151 15.35 2.28 -6.73
N LYS A 152 16.22 1.57 -7.43
CA LYS A 152 17.05 2.14 -8.51
C LYS A 152 16.18 2.73 -9.63
N LEU A 153 15.17 1.99 -10.09
CA LEU A 153 14.26 2.46 -11.13
C LEU A 153 13.48 3.70 -10.68
N VAL A 154 12.92 3.68 -9.48
CA VAL A 154 12.15 4.81 -8.93
C VAL A 154 13.02 6.06 -8.83
N LYS A 155 14.26 5.93 -8.33
CA LYS A 155 15.21 7.06 -8.26
C LYS A 155 15.50 7.65 -9.65
N GLN A 156 15.66 6.81 -10.69
CA GLN A 156 15.83 7.26 -12.08
C GLN A 156 14.61 8.04 -12.59
N ARG A 157 13.40 7.69 -12.16
CA ARG A 157 12.14 8.36 -12.54
C ARG A 157 11.82 9.58 -11.68
N LYS A 158 12.64 9.89 -10.68
CA LYS A 158 12.51 11.03 -9.76
C LYS A 158 11.15 11.08 -9.02
N VAL A 159 10.53 9.91 -8.78
CA VAL A 159 9.33 9.83 -7.95
C VAL A 159 9.75 9.68 -6.48
N PRO A 160 9.21 10.48 -5.54
CA PRO A 160 9.58 10.39 -4.13
C PRO A 160 9.25 9.02 -3.53
N ILE A 161 10.20 8.42 -2.79
CA ILE A 161 9.97 7.22 -1.97
C ILE A 161 9.84 7.67 -0.53
N ASN A 162 8.67 7.48 0.08
CA ASN A 162 8.46 7.80 1.49
C ASN A 162 9.23 6.87 2.40
N GLY A 163 9.24 5.58 2.07
CA GLY A 163 9.97 4.57 2.82
C GLY A 163 9.58 3.15 2.46
N LEU A 164 10.17 2.21 3.20
CA LEU A 164 9.90 0.77 3.09
C LEU A 164 8.89 0.33 4.14
N ILE A 165 8.09 -0.66 3.77
CA ILE A 165 7.26 -1.47 4.67
C ILE A 165 7.88 -2.85 4.71
N LEU A 166 8.50 -3.20 5.84
CA LEU A 166 9.05 -4.53 6.09
C LEU A 166 7.92 -5.43 6.59
N ASN A 167 7.40 -6.29 5.71
CA ASN A 167 6.23 -7.10 5.97
C ASN A 167 6.58 -8.55 6.31
N LYS A 168 5.66 -9.25 6.98
CA LYS A 168 5.75 -10.68 7.34
C LYS A 168 6.98 -11.01 8.20
N THR A 169 7.38 -10.12 9.12
CA THR A 169 8.53 -10.33 9.97
C THR A 169 8.22 -11.34 11.10
N HIS A 170 9.11 -12.28 11.33
CA HIS A 170 9.03 -13.24 12.44
C HIS A 170 9.89 -12.81 13.63
N ALA A 171 10.71 -11.78 13.46
CA ALA A 171 11.70 -11.29 14.46
C ALA A 171 12.69 -12.39 14.90
N LYS A 172 13.21 -13.16 13.94
CA LYS A 172 14.17 -14.23 14.14
C LYS A 172 15.57 -13.83 13.64
N SER A 173 16.59 -14.47 14.16
CA SER A 173 18.01 -14.18 13.86
C SER A 173 18.42 -14.43 12.40
N PHE A 174 17.67 -15.26 11.67
CA PHE A 174 17.91 -15.52 10.24
C PHE A 174 17.30 -14.44 9.30
N GLU A 175 16.51 -13.51 9.84
CA GLU A 175 15.96 -12.40 9.07
C GLU A 175 16.96 -11.24 8.99
N LEU A 176 16.95 -10.54 7.85
CA LEU A 176 17.69 -9.29 7.72
C LEU A 176 17.19 -8.25 8.72
N SER A 177 18.12 -7.55 9.36
CA SER A 177 17.76 -6.48 10.27
C SER A 177 17.23 -5.23 9.52
N VAL A 178 16.50 -4.37 10.23
CA VAL A 178 16.09 -3.07 9.69
C VAL A 178 17.30 -2.26 9.26
N HIS A 179 18.39 -2.33 10.00
CA HIS A 179 19.63 -1.61 9.70
C HIS A 179 20.24 -2.07 8.37
N ASP A 180 20.40 -3.39 8.16
CA ASP A 180 20.97 -3.95 6.92
C ASP A 180 20.14 -3.58 5.69
N ILE A 181 18.81 -3.60 5.84
CA ILE A 181 17.89 -3.24 4.76
C ILE A 181 18.02 -1.75 4.41
N GLU A 182 18.07 -0.87 5.42
CA GLU A 182 18.23 0.57 5.21
C GLU A 182 19.60 0.92 4.63
N GLU A 183 20.66 0.34 5.14
CA GLU A 183 22.02 0.55 4.64
C GLU A 183 22.13 0.11 3.16
N THR A 184 21.57 -1.05 2.83
CA THR A 184 21.61 -1.61 1.48
C THR A 184 20.76 -0.79 0.48
N THR A 185 19.57 -0.33 0.88
CA THR A 185 18.64 0.34 -0.03
C THR A 185 18.79 1.85 -0.05
N GLY A 186 19.33 2.43 1.01
CA GLY A 186 19.36 3.88 1.25
C GLY A 186 17.96 4.47 1.46
N ILE A 187 16.97 3.64 1.88
CA ILE A 187 15.58 4.06 2.08
C ILE A 187 15.15 3.70 3.51
N PRO A 188 14.56 4.63 4.28
CA PRO A 188 14.14 4.35 5.64
C PRO A 188 12.98 3.35 5.70
N VAL A 189 12.99 2.45 6.68
CA VAL A 189 11.87 1.58 7.00
C VAL A 189 10.88 2.34 7.87
N LEU A 190 9.66 2.56 7.38
CA LEU A 190 8.60 3.27 8.11
C LEU A 190 7.72 2.33 8.95
N ALA A 191 7.60 1.07 8.57
CA ALA A 191 6.81 0.10 9.32
C ALA A 191 7.44 -1.29 9.28
N VAL A 192 7.34 -2.01 10.40
CA VAL A 192 7.71 -3.41 10.54
C VAL A 192 6.47 -4.18 10.93
N ILE A 193 5.87 -4.86 9.96
CA ILE A 193 4.61 -5.58 10.12
C ILE A 193 4.93 -7.05 10.45
N PRO A 194 4.59 -7.52 11.64
CA PRO A 194 4.82 -8.91 12.01
C PRO A 194 3.94 -9.86 11.19
N TYR A 195 4.43 -11.07 10.95
CA TYR A 195 3.61 -12.14 10.43
C TYR A 195 2.45 -12.40 11.39
N ASP A 196 1.22 -12.34 10.86
CA ASP A 196 0.01 -12.45 11.66
C ASP A 196 -1.03 -13.29 10.93
N LEU A 197 -1.39 -14.44 11.49
CA LEU A 197 -2.42 -15.32 10.96
C LEU A 197 -3.79 -14.64 10.85
N ASN A 198 -4.04 -13.57 11.64
CA ASN A 198 -5.29 -12.81 11.51
C ASN A 198 -5.41 -12.10 10.17
N VAL A 199 -4.29 -11.78 9.50
CA VAL A 199 -4.32 -11.24 8.14
C VAL A 199 -4.89 -12.28 7.18
N LEU A 200 -4.45 -13.55 7.25
CA LEU A 200 -4.97 -14.63 6.40
C LEU A 200 -6.46 -14.93 6.71
N LYS A 201 -6.82 -14.94 7.99
CA LYS A 201 -8.22 -15.11 8.42
C LYS A 201 -9.11 -13.94 7.94
N ALA A 202 -8.60 -12.74 7.92
CA ALA A 202 -9.30 -11.56 7.40
C ALA A 202 -9.56 -11.69 5.89
N VAL A 203 -8.53 -12.10 5.12
CA VAL A 203 -8.64 -12.36 3.67
C VAL A 203 -9.70 -13.42 3.39
N SER A 204 -9.74 -14.55 4.12
CA SER A 204 -10.74 -15.60 3.93
C SER A 204 -12.19 -15.16 4.24
N LYS A 205 -12.34 -14.03 4.96
CA LYS A 205 -13.63 -13.42 5.27
C LYS A 205 -13.92 -12.17 4.44
N PHE A 206 -13.04 -11.81 3.52
CA PHE A 206 -13.15 -10.61 2.69
C PHE A 206 -13.23 -9.31 3.50
N ILE A 207 -12.56 -9.25 4.65
CA ILE A 207 -12.55 -8.12 5.59
C ILE A 207 -11.11 -7.60 5.70
N PRO A 208 -10.88 -6.26 5.78
CA PRO A 208 -9.56 -5.72 6.10
C PRO A 208 -9.04 -6.26 7.45
N SER A 209 -7.75 -6.57 7.54
CA SER A 209 -7.16 -7.11 8.78
C SER A 209 -7.25 -6.13 9.95
N THR A 210 -7.23 -4.83 9.67
CA THR A 210 -7.38 -3.73 10.62
C THR A 210 -8.78 -3.64 11.22
N SER A 211 -9.80 -4.00 10.45
CA SER A 211 -11.19 -4.15 10.92
C SER A 211 -11.44 -5.51 11.57
N TYR A 212 -10.85 -6.60 11.02
CA TYR A 212 -11.03 -7.96 11.54
C TYR A 212 -10.47 -8.15 12.95
N LYS A 213 -9.23 -7.68 13.21
CA LYS A 213 -8.59 -7.74 14.53
C LYS A 213 -7.89 -6.40 14.84
N PRO A 214 -8.64 -5.35 15.22
CA PRO A 214 -8.14 -3.98 15.33
C PRO A 214 -6.96 -3.77 16.28
N ASN A 215 -6.81 -4.64 17.28
CA ASN A 215 -5.77 -4.57 18.31
C ASN A 215 -4.65 -5.60 18.11
N SER A 216 -4.61 -6.32 16.98
CA SER A 216 -3.49 -7.20 16.68
C SER A 216 -2.20 -6.38 16.45
N LYS A 217 -1.03 -7.02 16.63
CA LYS A 217 0.25 -6.32 16.44
C LYS A 217 0.38 -5.74 15.03
N SER A 218 -0.05 -6.49 14.01
CA SER A 218 -0.02 -6.04 12.62
C SER A 218 -0.97 -4.85 12.40
N SER A 219 -2.21 -4.93 12.90
CA SER A 219 -3.20 -3.85 12.76
C SER A 219 -2.76 -2.56 13.44
N LEU A 220 -2.14 -2.65 14.62
CA LEU A 220 -1.60 -1.48 15.31
C LEU A 220 -0.46 -0.82 14.53
N GLU A 221 0.43 -1.60 13.89
CA GLU A 221 1.49 -1.05 13.06
C GLU A 221 0.93 -0.41 11.78
N TYR A 222 -0.09 -1.00 11.14
CA TYR A 222 -0.80 -0.36 10.02
C TYR A 222 -1.45 0.97 10.45
N LYS A 223 -2.11 1.03 11.60
CA LYS A 223 -2.71 2.27 12.11
C LYS A 223 -1.67 3.36 12.42
N LYS A 224 -0.50 2.99 12.95
CA LYS A 224 0.60 3.94 13.17
C LYS A 224 1.14 4.48 11.83
N LEU A 225 1.36 3.60 10.84
CA LEU A 225 1.80 4.01 9.51
C LEU A 225 0.74 4.89 8.81
N ALA A 226 -0.52 4.47 8.84
CA ALA A 226 -1.64 5.23 8.29
C ALA A 226 -1.71 6.64 8.88
N GLY A 227 -1.63 6.76 10.21
CA GLY A 227 -1.62 8.06 10.88
C GLY A 227 -0.50 8.97 10.37
N ILE A 228 0.73 8.48 10.33
CA ILE A 228 1.89 9.27 9.87
C ILE A 228 1.73 9.73 8.41
N LEU A 229 1.17 8.91 7.52
CA LEU A 229 0.96 9.27 6.11
C LEU A 229 -0.03 10.44 5.92
N ILE A 230 -0.91 10.65 6.88
CA ILE A 230 -1.93 11.71 6.85
C ILE A 230 -1.74 12.81 7.90
N GLY A 231 -0.57 12.86 8.54
CA GLY A 231 -0.23 13.90 9.53
C GLY A 231 -0.85 13.69 10.91
N ILE A 232 -1.22 12.45 11.29
CA ILE A 232 -1.78 12.10 12.59
C ILE A 232 -0.81 11.22 13.37
N LYS A 233 -0.41 11.65 14.57
CA LYS A 233 0.41 10.83 15.48
C LYS A 233 -0.48 9.88 16.29
N TYR A 234 -0.77 8.70 15.71
CA TYR A 234 -1.59 7.68 16.37
C TYR A 234 -0.82 6.98 17.49
N LYS A 235 -1.37 7.04 18.72
CA LYS A 235 -0.86 6.31 19.89
C LYS A 235 -1.91 5.27 20.31
N PRO A 236 -1.61 3.96 20.26
CA PRO A 236 -2.54 2.94 20.76
C PRO A 236 -2.86 3.15 22.24
N LYS A 237 -4.14 3.01 22.61
CA LYS A 237 -4.54 3.03 24.02
C LYS A 237 -4.05 1.76 24.73
N GLY A 238 -3.36 1.89 25.88
CA GLY A 238 -2.94 0.75 26.72
C GLY A 238 -1.72 1.06 27.56
N LEU A 239 -1.69 0.52 28.80
CA LEU A 239 -0.62 0.69 29.79
C LEU A 239 0.76 0.19 29.34
N ARG A 240 0.82 -0.78 28.40
CA ARG A 240 2.08 -1.36 27.88
C ARG A 240 2.99 -0.38 27.14
N ASN A 241 2.45 0.76 26.66
CA ASN A 241 3.23 1.78 25.94
C ASN A 241 4.02 2.71 26.88
N PHE A 242 3.70 2.75 28.17
CA PHE A 242 4.39 3.59 29.15
C PHE A 242 5.78 3.06 29.54
N PHE A 243 6.07 1.78 29.28
CA PHE A 243 7.31 1.13 29.70
C PHE A 243 8.33 0.90 28.57
N LYS A 244 8.11 1.45 27.37
CA LYS A 244 9.13 1.39 26.31
C LYS A 244 10.19 2.46 26.54
N LEU A 245 11.33 2.06 27.10
CA LEU A 245 12.47 2.92 27.40
C LEU A 245 13.20 3.42 26.12
N THR A 246 13.18 2.66 25.01
CA THR A 246 13.84 3.05 23.75
C THR A 246 12.96 2.82 22.55
N PRO A 247 12.80 3.84 21.65
CA PRO A 247 12.06 3.67 20.41
C PRO A 247 12.81 2.75 19.43
N LYS A 248 12.09 1.96 18.67
CA LYS A 248 12.66 1.15 17.60
C LYS A 248 13.04 2.03 16.40
N LYS A 249 14.00 1.59 15.59
CA LYS A 249 14.50 2.33 14.43
C LYS A 249 13.38 2.85 13.51
N HIS A 250 12.43 2.01 13.13
CA HIS A 250 11.31 2.42 12.28
C HIS A 250 10.32 3.39 12.98
N GLU A 251 10.26 3.43 14.31
CA GLU A 251 9.50 4.43 15.06
C GLU A 251 10.18 5.80 14.97
N ILE A 252 11.51 5.83 15.06
CA ILE A 252 12.33 7.03 14.84
C ILE A 252 12.15 7.53 13.40
N ASN A 253 12.22 6.65 12.42
CA ASN A 253 12.04 7.00 11.02
C ASN A 253 10.66 7.64 10.75
N ARG A 254 9.61 7.15 11.40
CA ARG A 254 8.27 7.77 11.32
C ARG A 254 8.24 9.19 11.87
N GLU A 255 8.92 9.45 12.98
CA GLU A 255 9.02 10.81 13.51
C GLU A 255 9.78 11.72 12.54
N ILE A 256 10.92 11.29 12.01
CA ILE A 256 11.69 12.03 11.00
C ILE A 256 10.83 12.30 9.76
N PHE A 257 10.09 11.30 9.28
CA PHE A 257 9.16 11.47 8.15
C PHE A 257 8.10 12.52 8.45
N TYR A 258 7.47 12.44 9.64
CA TYR A 258 6.45 13.39 10.06
C TYR A 258 6.98 14.83 10.12
N GLU A 259 8.15 15.03 10.75
CA GLU A 259 8.78 16.36 10.83
C GLU A 259 9.07 16.93 9.44
N ARG A 260 9.56 16.10 8.51
CA ARG A 260 9.90 16.51 7.15
C ARG A 260 8.68 16.88 6.30
N VAL A 261 7.54 16.22 6.50
CA VAL A 261 6.36 16.33 5.59
C VAL A 261 5.30 17.27 6.14
N PHE A 262 5.16 17.37 7.47
CA PHE A 262 4.03 18.06 8.12
C PHE A 262 4.43 19.22 9.04
N LYS A 263 5.71 19.47 9.25
CA LYS A 263 6.25 20.67 9.91
C LYS A 263 7.17 21.44 8.97
#